data_e58f367df38eb39fd6716ef342f51ed1
#
_entry.id   e58f367df38eb39fd6716ef342f51ed1
#
_cell.length_a   1.000
_cell.length_b   1.000
_cell.length_c   1.000
_cell.angle_alpha   90.00
_cell.angle_beta   90.00
_cell.angle_gamma   90.00
#
_symmetry.space_group_name_H-M   'P 1'
#
loop_
_entity.id
_entity.type
_entity.pdbx_description
1 polymer ?
#
loop_
_entity_poly.entity_id
_entity_poly.type
_entity_poly.pdbx_seq_one_letter_code
_entity_poly.pdbx_strand_id
1 'polypeptide(L)'
;TNPRLAALAEKTAADAGIPFQLTVRRSGGTDAAALHLSGRGVPTIVLGIPTRYIHAHNGVLDLRDYRAAVELTVALVRALDREAVEALTHYLP
;
A
#
# COMPACT_ATOMS: atom_id res chain seq x y z
N THR A 1 4.95 7.72 3.85
CA THR A 1 4.35 6.40 4.13
C THR A 1 4.11 6.26 5.62
N ASN A 2 2.93 5.86 6.01
CA ASN A 2 2.60 5.59 7.40
C ASN A 2 3.16 4.24 7.81
N PRO A 3 4.06 4.15 8.79
CA PRO A 3 4.71 2.89 9.15
C PRO A 3 3.74 1.84 9.72
N ARG A 4 2.70 2.26 10.42
CA ARG A 4 1.72 1.33 10.97
C ARG A 4 0.82 0.75 9.89
N LEU A 5 0.44 1.56 8.90
CA LEU A 5 -0.33 1.08 7.75
C LEU A 5 0.53 0.14 6.91
N ALA A 6 1.80 0.46 6.70
CA ALA A 6 2.72 -0.43 6.01
C ALA A 6 2.86 -1.77 6.74
N ALA A 7 3.01 -1.74 8.07
CA ALA A 7 3.10 -2.95 8.88
C ALA A 7 1.81 -3.78 8.81
N LEU A 8 0.65 -3.13 8.81
CA LEU A 8 -0.63 -3.82 8.65
C LEU A 8 -0.73 -4.48 7.28
N ALA A 9 -0.28 -3.80 6.23
CA ALA A 9 -0.27 -4.36 4.89
C ALA A 9 0.63 -5.59 4.80
N GLU A 10 1.82 -5.53 5.38
CA GLU A 10 2.75 -6.68 5.44
C GLU A 10 2.14 -7.86 6.17
N LYS A 11 1.54 -7.60 7.33
CA LYS A 11 0.90 -8.65 8.11
C LYS A 11 -0.26 -9.27 7.35
N THR A 12 -1.09 -8.43 6.73
CA THR A 12 -2.25 -8.88 5.95
C THR A 12 -1.81 -9.75 4.78
N ALA A 13 -0.76 -9.35 4.07
CA ALA A 13 -0.22 -10.13 2.98
C ALA A 13 0.32 -11.48 3.46
N ALA A 14 1.07 -11.48 4.55
CA ALA A 14 1.63 -12.72 5.12
C ALA A 14 0.53 -13.67 5.58
N ASP A 15 -0.49 -13.17 6.28
CA ASP A 15 -1.60 -13.98 6.76
C ASP A 15 -2.43 -14.58 5.61
N ALA A 16 -2.54 -13.88 4.50
CA ALA A 16 -3.27 -14.34 3.33
C ALA A 16 -2.42 -15.16 2.35
N GLY A 17 -1.12 -15.32 2.64
CA GLY A 17 -0.21 -16.04 1.74
C GLY A 17 0.08 -15.32 0.44
N ILE A 18 -0.02 -14.00 0.43
CA ILE A 18 0.22 -13.17 -0.76
C ILE A 18 1.69 -12.76 -0.80
N PRO A 19 2.44 -13.08 -1.86
CA PRO A 19 3.83 -12.65 -1.98
C PRO A 19 3.94 -11.15 -2.17
N PHE A 20 4.94 -10.53 -1.54
CA PHE A 20 5.15 -9.09 -1.63
C PHE A 20 6.63 -8.75 -1.47
N GLN A 21 6.99 -7.55 -1.90
CA GLN A 21 8.31 -6.97 -1.69
C GLN A 21 8.15 -5.54 -1.16
N LEU A 22 9.07 -5.17 -0.28
CA LEU A 22 9.16 -3.79 0.19
C LEU A 22 10.12 -3.03 -0.70
N THR A 23 9.72 -1.85 -1.15
CA THR A 23 10.53 -1.01 -2.00
C THR A 23 10.61 0.39 -1.42
N VAL A 24 11.83 0.93 -1.38
CA VAL A 24 12.05 2.32 -0.99
C VAL A 24 12.45 3.09 -2.24
N ARG A 25 11.70 4.15 -2.54
CA ARG A 25 11.97 5.01 -3.69
C ARG A 25 12.66 6.28 -3.23
N ARG A 26 13.79 6.58 -3.85
CA ARG A 26 14.57 7.78 -3.52
C ARG A 26 14.16 8.99 -4.35
N SER A 27 13.49 8.77 -5.46
CA SER A 27 13.07 9.84 -6.37
C SER A 27 11.72 9.49 -6.98
N GLY A 28 11.09 10.47 -7.56
CA GLY A 28 9.76 10.36 -8.11
C GLY A 28 8.71 10.57 -7.02
N GLY A 29 7.50 10.78 -7.44
CA GLY A 29 6.37 10.99 -6.56
C GLY A 29 5.10 10.44 -7.17
N THR A 30 4.09 10.31 -6.33
CA THR A 30 2.75 9.88 -6.71
C THR A 30 1.74 10.81 -6.03
N ASP A 31 0.47 10.66 -6.35
CA ASP A 31 -0.60 11.38 -5.68
C ASP A 31 -0.64 11.06 -4.17
N ALA A 32 -0.06 9.93 -3.76
CA ALA A 32 0.04 9.55 -2.35
C ALA A 32 0.77 10.60 -1.51
N ALA A 33 1.78 11.26 -2.06
CA ALA A 33 2.50 12.31 -1.34
C ALA A 33 1.59 13.48 -0.98
N ALA A 34 0.74 13.91 -1.91
CA ALA A 34 -0.22 14.99 -1.67
C ALA A 34 -1.30 14.56 -0.67
N LEU A 35 -1.81 13.34 -0.80
CA LEU A 35 -2.82 12.80 0.11
C LEU A 35 -2.29 12.69 1.54
N HIS A 36 -1.04 12.26 1.69
CA HIS A 36 -0.42 12.10 3.00
C HIS A 36 -0.33 13.42 3.76
N LEU A 37 -0.17 14.53 3.06
CA LEU A 37 -0.05 15.85 3.63
C LEU A 37 -1.38 16.61 3.75
N SER A 38 -2.49 16.04 3.28
CA SER A 38 -3.81 16.68 3.34
C SER A 38 -4.31 16.83 4.76
N GLY A 39 -4.87 18.01 5.07
CA GLY A 39 -5.46 18.29 6.38
C GLY A 39 -4.49 18.03 7.53
N ARG A 40 -4.89 17.16 8.45
CA ARG A 40 -4.06 16.73 9.59
C ARG A 40 -3.09 15.61 9.23
N GLY A 41 -3.00 15.30 7.95
CA GLY A 41 -2.28 14.13 7.46
C GLY A 41 -3.22 12.94 7.31
N VAL A 42 -3.04 12.23 6.22
CA VAL A 42 -3.83 11.02 5.93
C VAL A 42 -2.86 9.85 5.87
N PRO A 43 -3.03 8.82 6.73
CA PRO A 43 -2.21 7.61 6.64
C PRO A 43 -2.29 7.03 5.23
N THR A 44 -1.15 6.89 4.58
CA THR A 44 -1.10 6.52 3.16
C THR A 44 0.03 5.54 2.91
N ILE A 45 -0.24 4.53 2.09
CA ILE A 45 0.78 3.65 1.53
C ILE A 45 0.51 3.50 0.04
N VAL A 46 1.52 3.02 -0.69
CA VAL A 46 1.38 2.74 -2.11
C VAL A 46 1.57 1.25 -2.34
N LEU A 47 0.60 0.63 -2.99
CA LEU A 47 0.68 -0.76 -3.43
C LEU A 47 0.99 -0.74 -4.91
N GLY A 48 2.15 -1.26 -5.28
CA GLY A 48 2.59 -1.30 -6.67
C GLY A 48 2.45 -2.67 -7.27
N ILE A 49 2.16 -2.72 -8.57
CA ILE A 49 2.17 -3.95 -9.36
C ILE A 49 3.42 -3.93 -10.22
N PRO A 50 4.30 -4.95 -10.14
CA PRO A 50 5.47 -4.99 -10.99
C PRO A 50 5.08 -4.90 -12.46
N THR A 51 5.59 -3.91 -13.16
CA THR A 51 5.23 -3.64 -14.54
C THR A 51 6.49 -3.27 -15.32
N ARG A 52 6.67 -3.85 -16.50
CA ARG A 52 7.71 -3.45 -17.43
C ARG A 52 7.21 -2.30 -18.30
N TYR A 53 8.13 -1.43 -18.69
CA TYR A 53 7.87 -0.29 -19.56
C TYR A 53 6.86 0.70 -18.97
N ILE A 54 6.98 0.94 -17.67
CA ILE A 54 6.15 1.92 -16.96
C ILE A 54 6.29 3.30 -17.61
N HIS A 55 5.20 4.03 -17.65
CA HIS A 55 5.08 5.36 -18.30
C HIS A 55 5.26 5.35 -19.82
N ALA A 56 5.14 4.18 -20.45
CA ALA A 56 5.11 4.03 -21.89
C ALA A 56 3.69 3.77 -22.39
N HIS A 57 3.51 3.74 -23.72
CA HIS A 57 2.19 3.45 -24.31
C HIS A 57 1.69 2.06 -23.97
N ASN A 58 2.59 1.10 -23.82
CA ASN A 58 2.26 -0.28 -23.48
C ASN A 58 3.10 -0.72 -22.30
N GLY A 59 2.43 -1.21 -21.26
CA GLY A 59 3.10 -1.85 -20.14
C GLY A 59 2.87 -3.36 -20.18
N VAL A 60 3.77 -4.11 -19.55
CA VAL A 60 3.66 -5.57 -19.45
C VAL A 60 3.72 -5.96 -17.98
N LEU A 61 2.71 -6.69 -17.51
CA LEU A 61 2.68 -7.20 -16.15
C LEU A 61 2.22 -8.66 -16.14
N ASP A 62 2.52 -9.36 -15.05
CA ASP A 62 2.05 -10.73 -14.83
C ASP A 62 0.66 -10.68 -14.19
N LEU A 63 -0.30 -11.42 -14.74
CA LEU A 63 -1.65 -11.48 -14.18
C LEU A 63 -1.68 -12.01 -12.74
N ARG A 64 -0.71 -12.83 -12.35
CA ARG A 64 -0.60 -13.30 -10.97
C ARG A 64 -0.31 -12.16 -10.01
N ASP A 65 0.53 -11.23 -10.43
CA ASP A 65 0.85 -10.04 -9.64
C ASP A 65 -0.36 -9.11 -9.55
N TYR A 66 -1.09 -8.97 -10.63
CA TYR A 66 -2.32 -8.19 -10.65
C TYR A 66 -3.35 -8.76 -9.68
N ARG A 67 -3.59 -10.08 -9.75
CA ARG A 67 -4.54 -10.75 -8.85
C ARG A 67 -4.10 -10.64 -7.39
N ALA A 68 -2.82 -10.81 -7.13
CA ALA A 68 -2.28 -10.67 -5.78
C ALA A 68 -2.51 -9.25 -5.23
N ALA A 69 -2.32 -8.22 -6.06
CA ALA A 69 -2.58 -6.85 -5.66
C ALA A 69 -4.05 -6.61 -5.34
N VAL A 70 -4.97 -7.17 -6.13
CA VAL A 70 -6.40 -7.07 -5.87
C VAL A 70 -6.76 -7.78 -4.56
N GLU A 71 -6.27 -8.99 -4.36
CA GLU A 71 -6.53 -9.75 -3.14
C GLU A 71 -5.99 -9.04 -1.90
N LEU A 72 -4.80 -8.48 -1.97
CA LEU A 72 -4.23 -7.73 -0.86
C LEU A 72 -5.04 -6.47 -0.57
N THR A 73 -5.46 -5.75 -1.60
CA THR A 73 -6.28 -4.55 -1.44
C THR A 73 -7.58 -4.87 -0.73
N VAL A 74 -8.27 -5.93 -1.16
CA VAL A 74 -9.54 -6.34 -0.55
C VAL A 74 -9.32 -6.76 0.90
N ALA A 75 -8.30 -7.58 1.16
CA ALA A 75 -8.00 -8.05 2.51
C ALA A 75 -7.63 -6.90 3.44
N LEU A 76 -6.86 -5.93 2.94
CA LEU A 76 -6.45 -4.77 3.72
C LEU A 76 -7.65 -3.87 4.04
N VAL A 77 -8.52 -3.61 3.06
CA VAL A 77 -9.73 -2.82 3.28
C VAL A 77 -10.62 -3.47 4.34
N ARG A 78 -10.75 -4.79 4.31
CA ARG A 78 -11.53 -5.52 5.32
C ARG A 78 -10.92 -5.46 6.71
N ALA A 79 -9.60 -5.33 6.79
CA ALA A 79 -8.89 -5.21 8.07
C ALA A 79 -8.95 -3.79 8.64
N LEU A 80 -9.25 -2.78 7.81
CA LEU A 80 -9.28 -1.38 8.21
C LEU A 80 -10.66 -0.98 8.73
N ASP A 81 -10.98 -1.41 9.95
CA ASP A 81 -12.16 -0.91 10.66
C ASP A 81 -11.82 0.42 11.37
N ARG A 82 -12.79 0.99 12.07
CA ARG A 82 -12.58 2.27 12.76
C ARG A 82 -11.44 2.20 13.77
N GLU A 83 -11.37 1.16 14.55
CA GLU A 83 -10.34 0.99 15.57
C GLU A 83 -8.95 0.88 14.94
N ALA A 84 -8.82 0.09 13.87
CA ALA A 84 -7.55 -0.04 13.16
C ALA A 84 -7.10 1.28 12.54
N VAL A 85 -8.03 2.03 11.93
CA VAL A 85 -7.71 3.32 11.32
C VAL A 85 -7.26 4.33 12.37
N GLU A 86 -7.94 4.40 13.52
CA GLU A 86 -7.54 5.28 14.60
C GLU A 86 -6.16 4.94 15.14
N ALA A 87 -5.82 3.66 15.21
CA ALA A 87 -4.51 3.21 15.68
C ALA A 87 -3.36 3.63 14.76
N LEU A 88 -3.62 3.90 13.48
CA LEU A 88 -2.58 4.30 12.53
C LEU A 88 -1.94 5.65 12.86
N THR A 89 -2.66 6.52 13.53
CA THR A 89 -2.18 7.87 13.88
C THR A 89 -1.97 8.05 15.37
N HIS A 90 -2.10 7.00 16.16
CA HIS A 90 -1.96 7.05 17.60
C HIS A 90 -0.54 6.65 17.99
N TYR A 91 0.36 7.63 18.10
CA TYR A 91 1.78 7.38 18.33
C TYR A 91 2.18 7.34 19.82
N LEU A 92 1.31 7.77 20.71
CA LEU A 92 1.57 7.74 22.14
C LEU A 92 0.69 6.71 22.82
N PRO A 93 1.19 6.06 23.88
CA PRO A 93 0.42 5.09 24.64
C PRO A 93 -0.78 5.72 25.35
#